data_06a23734e8944e7189058cc1d69cddc7
#
_entry.id   06a23734e8944e7189058cc1d69cddc7
#
_cell.length_a   1.000
_cell.length_b   1.000
_cell.length_c   1.000
_cell.angle_alpha   90.00
_cell.angle_beta   90.00
_cell.angle_gamma   90.00
#
_symmetry.space_group_name_H-M   'P 1'
#
loop_
_entity.id
_entity.type
_entity.pdbx_description
1 polymer ?
#
loop_
_entity_poly.entity_id
_entity_poly.type
_entity_poly.pdbx_seq_one_letter_code
_entity_poly.pdbx_strand_id
1 'polypeptide(L)'
;MEREAKSKIREGEIQMKKYNKVGIILLIALCFLCLKTQCTEIQAAEKYKTTNLAQQGKQKVGTTEFYASYSNDAGRWNVYWKKGKKEGKLGSNQNVSPSIFTNGKIAYYVVEQFDSTISKCTFYRTNLQNGKTNKLFAVNNEEDGSIVGVYGNKIYCTIGIDPGNLYCYNLKIQKKKKVMADVTTAVMSGKYLVCHGYEGDPSPQKIRVYNMKNNKAKTLAKQIIAYHINGNKIYYAEYIKNYNKADFDGSYIDYYCNIVCSNLDGTDKKILMKNRRIKGQIDKITSS
;
A
#
# COMPACT_ATOMS: atom_id res chain seq x y z
N MET A 1 -31.94 48.25 46.05
CA MET A 1 -31.94 48.05 44.58
C MET A 1 -30.53 47.95 43.97
N GLU A 2 -29.61 48.88 44.26
CA GLU A 2 -28.26 48.85 43.64
C GLU A 2 -27.38 47.65 44.09
N ARG A 3 -27.51 47.18 45.33
CA ARG A 3 -26.77 45.98 45.79
C ARG A 3 -27.25 44.66 45.18
N GLU A 4 -28.53 44.51 44.89
CA GLU A 4 -29.08 43.31 44.24
C GLU A 4 -28.71 43.24 42.76
N ALA A 5 -28.64 44.38 42.05
CA ALA A 5 -28.22 44.44 40.67
C ALA A 5 -26.73 44.03 40.51
N LYS A 6 -25.85 44.50 41.44
CA LYS A 6 -24.42 44.11 41.44
C LYS A 6 -24.21 42.63 41.77
N SER A 7 -25.04 42.03 42.61
CA SER A 7 -24.98 40.57 42.90
C SER A 7 -25.33 39.73 41.69
N LYS A 8 -26.41 40.05 40.97
CA LYS A 8 -26.85 39.31 39.75
C LYS A 8 -25.85 39.40 38.61
N ILE A 9 -25.18 40.56 38.39
CA ILE A 9 -24.13 40.73 37.40
C ILE A 9 -22.91 39.83 37.73
N ARG A 10 -22.51 39.79 39.00
CA ARG A 10 -21.39 38.98 39.46
C ARG A 10 -21.65 37.49 39.35
N GLU A 11 -22.86 37.02 39.61
CA GLU A 11 -23.27 35.62 39.42
C GLU A 11 -23.31 35.23 37.94
N GLY A 12 -23.75 36.13 37.04
CA GLY A 12 -23.74 35.93 35.61
C GLY A 12 -22.34 35.81 35.04
N GLU A 13 -21.38 36.65 35.49
CA GLU A 13 -19.96 36.57 35.07
C GLU A 13 -19.28 35.28 35.59
N ILE A 14 -19.61 34.81 36.79
CA ILE A 14 -19.06 33.55 37.31
C ILE A 14 -19.62 32.37 36.54
N GLN A 15 -20.89 32.37 36.16
CA GLN A 15 -21.52 31.36 35.35
C GLN A 15 -20.92 31.32 33.92
N MET A 16 -20.75 32.46 33.25
CA MET A 16 -20.13 32.52 31.93
C MET A 16 -18.66 32.02 31.94
N LYS A 17 -17.86 32.37 32.98
CA LYS A 17 -16.51 31.86 33.14
C LYS A 17 -16.46 30.35 33.35
N LYS A 18 -17.47 29.77 34.00
CA LYS A 18 -17.59 28.33 34.23
C LYS A 18 -17.94 27.59 32.93
N TYR A 19 -18.88 28.11 32.14
CA TYR A 19 -19.23 27.55 30.84
C TYR A 19 -18.08 27.61 29.81
N ASN A 20 -17.31 28.69 29.78
CA ASN A 20 -16.12 28.80 28.92
C ASN A 20 -15.03 27.79 29.30
N LYS A 21 -14.81 27.53 30.58
CA LYS A 21 -13.85 26.50 31.02
C LYS A 21 -14.30 25.09 30.65
N VAL A 22 -15.57 24.76 30.79
CA VAL A 22 -16.12 23.44 30.40
C VAL A 22 -16.06 23.27 28.88
N GLY A 23 -16.38 24.30 28.10
CA GLY A 23 -16.27 24.30 26.64
C GLY A 23 -14.84 24.08 26.14
N ILE A 24 -13.86 24.73 26.76
CA ILE A 24 -12.43 24.56 26.43
C ILE A 24 -11.96 23.14 26.78
N ILE A 25 -12.35 22.59 27.91
CA ILE A 25 -11.99 21.21 28.30
C ILE A 25 -12.60 20.18 27.33
N LEU A 26 -13.85 20.39 26.91
CA LEU A 26 -14.50 19.54 25.90
C LEU A 26 -13.81 19.62 24.54
N LEU A 27 -13.41 20.81 24.12
CA LEU A 27 -12.70 21.01 22.86
C LEU A 27 -11.33 20.33 22.87
N ILE A 28 -10.59 20.46 23.97
CA ILE A 28 -9.31 19.79 24.16
C ILE A 28 -9.48 18.27 24.17
N ALA A 29 -10.50 17.74 24.85
CA ALA A 29 -10.78 16.31 24.86
C ALA A 29 -11.15 15.77 23.46
N LEU A 30 -11.94 16.53 22.69
CA LEU A 30 -12.25 16.19 21.27
C LEU A 30 -10.99 16.20 20.40
N CYS A 31 -10.11 17.20 20.55
CA CYS A 31 -8.83 17.26 19.84
C CYS A 31 -7.93 16.07 20.19
N PHE A 32 -7.84 15.66 21.44
CA PHE A 32 -7.08 14.47 21.86
C PHE A 32 -7.67 13.17 21.32
N LEU A 33 -8.99 13.05 21.25
CA LEU A 33 -9.67 11.91 20.62
C LEU A 33 -9.40 11.85 19.11
N CYS A 34 -9.46 12.98 18.40
CA CYS A 34 -9.14 13.06 16.98
C CYS A 34 -7.66 12.75 16.71
N LEU A 35 -6.74 13.22 17.56
CA LEU A 35 -5.31 12.93 17.43
C LEU A 35 -5.00 11.45 17.71
N LYS A 36 -5.64 10.83 18.71
CA LYS A 36 -5.47 9.38 18.97
C LYS A 36 -6.00 8.52 17.84
N THR A 37 -7.12 8.86 17.23
CA THR A 37 -7.67 8.10 16.09
C THR A 37 -6.78 8.23 14.84
N GLN A 38 -6.22 9.41 14.57
CA GLN A 38 -5.29 9.59 13.46
C GLN A 38 -3.95 8.87 13.70
N CYS A 39 -3.39 8.91 14.91
CA CYS A 39 -2.17 8.17 15.24
C CYS A 39 -2.34 6.65 15.15
N THR A 40 -3.48 6.10 15.58
CA THR A 40 -3.74 4.66 15.50
C THR A 40 -3.94 4.16 14.07
N GLU A 41 -4.54 4.95 13.19
CA GLU A 41 -4.70 4.60 11.78
C GLU A 41 -3.35 4.59 11.03
N ILE A 42 -2.48 5.59 11.26
CA ILE A 42 -1.15 5.67 10.65
C ILE A 42 -0.25 4.53 11.14
N GLN A 43 -0.25 4.24 12.44
CA GLN A 43 0.53 3.12 13.01
C GLN A 43 0.05 1.75 12.53
N ALA A 44 -1.23 1.56 12.24
CA ALA A 44 -1.74 0.29 11.72
C ALA A 44 -1.29 0.06 10.26
N ALA A 45 -1.23 1.10 9.43
CA ALA A 45 -0.80 1.01 8.04
C ALA A 45 0.71 0.72 7.91
N GLU A 46 1.56 1.30 8.77
CA GLU A 46 3.01 1.09 8.75
C GLU A 46 3.47 -0.29 9.26
N LYS A 47 2.60 -1.02 9.96
CA LYS A 47 2.93 -2.34 10.52
C LYS A 47 2.94 -3.48 9.49
N TYR A 48 2.27 -3.31 8.36
CA TYR A 48 2.24 -4.33 7.32
C TYR A 48 3.39 -4.13 6.34
N LYS A 49 4.00 -5.24 5.94
CA LYS A 49 5.08 -5.28 4.95
C LYS A 49 4.82 -6.41 3.96
N THR A 50 5.20 -6.20 2.71
CA THR A 50 5.32 -7.26 1.73
C THR A 50 6.68 -7.93 1.91
N THR A 51 6.70 -9.26 1.95
CA THR A 51 7.92 -10.06 1.91
C THR A 51 8.07 -10.66 0.53
N ASN A 52 9.27 -10.70 0.00
CA ASN A 52 9.59 -11.44 -1.22
C ASN A 52 10.56 -12.59 -0.86
N LEU A 53 9.99 -13.71 -0.44
CA LEU A 53 10.77 -14.83 0.09
C LEU A 53 11.50 -15.61 -1.00
N ALA A 54 11.05 -15.53 -2.26
CA ALA A 54 11.74 -16.16 -3.38
C ALA A 54 13.12 -15.53 -3.63
N GLN A 55 13.23 -14.21 -3.48
CA GLN A 55 14.49 -13.49 -3.69
C GLN A 55 15.34 -13.35 -2.43
N GLN A 56 14.72 -13.21 -1.27
CA GLN A 56 15.40 -12.83 -0.02
C GLN A 56 15.53 -13.99 0.97
N GLY A 57 14.99 -15.17 0.64
CA GLY A 57 15.03 -16.34 1.49
C GLY A 57 14.23 -16.18 2.77
N LYS A 58 14.91 -15.85 3.88
CA LYS A 58 14.26 -15.63 5.19
C LYS A 58 14.05 -14.15 5.47
N GLN A 59 12.86 -13.80 5.98
CA GLN A 59 12.53 -12.45 6.38
C GLN A 59 11.83 -12.40 7.73
N LYS A 60 12.19 -11.39 8.55
CA LYS A 60 11.58 -11.16 9.86
C LYS A 60 10.66 -9.94 9.81
N VAL A 61 9.41 -10.13 10.24
CA VAL A 61 8.42 -9.04 10.41
C VAL A 61 7.91 -9.07 11.85
N GLY A 62 8.24 -8.04 12.62
CA GLY A 62 8.05 -8.05 14.07
C GLY A 62 8.83 -9.19 14.73
N THR A 63 8.14 -10.06 15.47
CA THR A 63 8.71 -11.25 16.13
C THR A 63 8.56 -12.54 15.31
N THR A 64 8.00 -12.47 14.11
CA THR A 64 7.74 -13.63 13.26
C THR A 64 8.74 -13.68 12.12
N GLU A 65 9.38 -14.82 11.93
CA GLU A 65 10.25 -15.14 10.79
C GLU A 65 9.42 -15.90 9.75
N PHE A 66 9.59 -15.54 8.49
CA PHE A 66 9.00 -16.21 7.34
C PHE A 66 10.11 -16.76 6.44
N TYR A 67 9.89 -17.91 5.85
CA TYR A 67 10.78 -18.50 4.86
C TYR A 67 9.99 -19.33 3.85
N ALA A 68 10.55 -19.51 2.67
CA ALA A 68 9.95 -20.31 1.62
C ALA A 68 10.96 -21.32 1.08
N SER A 69 10.46 -22.45 0.62
CA SER A 69 11.22 -23.44 -0.14
C SER A 69 10.41 -23.86 -1.37
N TYR A 70 11.09 -23.99 -2.49
CA TYR A 70 10.49 -24.58 -3.69
C TYR A 70 10.68 -26.07 -3.68
N SER A 71 9.62 -26.84 -3.91
CA SER A 71 9.66 -28.29 -4.06
C SER A 71 9.63 -28.62 -5.55
N ASN A 72 10.75 -29.08 -6.10
CA ASN A 72 10.85 -29.46 -7.50
C ASN A 72 9.89 -30.62 -7.85
N ASP A 73 9.83 -31.64 -6.97
CA ASP A 73 8.98 -32.82 -7.18
C ASP A 73 7.47 -32.47 -7.23
N ALA A 74 7.07 -31.47 -6.47
CA ALA A 74 5.67 -31.03 -6.39
C ALA A 74 5.37 -29.80 -7.23
N GLY A 75 6.38 -29.18 -7.87
CA GLY A 75 6.25 -27.97 -8.68
C GLY A 75 5.62 -26.78 -7.94
N ARG A 76 5.95 -26.61 -6.66
CA ARG A 76 5.26 -25.61 -5.84
C ARG A 76 6.13 -24.95 -4.78
N TRP A 77 5.77 -23.73 -4.41
CA TRP A 77 6.30 -23.05 -3.26
C TRP A 77 5.62 -23.51 -1.98
N ASN A 78 6.43 -23.74 -0.95
CA ASN A 78 6.00 -24.00 0.42
C ASN A 78 6.43 -22.82 1.28
N VAL A 79 5.50 -22.18 1.99
CA VAL A 79 5.79 -21.03 2.83
C VAL A 79 5.55 -21.35 4.28
N TYR A 80 6.50 -21.02 5.12
CA TYR A 80 6.52 -21.31 6.54
C TYR A 80 6.66 -20.04 7.36
N TRP A 81 6.20 -20.10 8.59
CA TRP A 81 6.41 -19.06 9.59
C TRP A 81 6.85 -19.65 10.92
N LYS A 82 7.65 -18.89 11.68
CA LYS A 82 8.12 -19.25 13.02
C LYS A 82 8.04 -18.04 13.94
N LYS A 83 7.44 -18.22 15.11
CA LYS A 83 7.28 -17.21 16.14
C LYS A 83 7.56 -17.80 17.52
N GLY A 84 8.74 -17.56 18.06
CA GLY A 84 9.23 -18.24 19.27
C GLY A 84 9.25 -19.75 19.09
N LYS A 85 8.54 -20.48 19.94
CA LYS A 85 8.40 -21.95 19.87
C LYS A 85 7.31 -22.43 18.89
N LYS A 86 6.45 -21.52 18.39
CA LYS A 86 5.39 -21.86 17.44
C LYS A 86 5.90 -21.74 16.03
N GLU A 87 5.56 -22.70 15.21
CA GLU A 87 5.81 -22.68 13.77
C GLU A 87 4.63 -23.28 13.01
N GLY A 88 4.57 -23.04 11.72
CA GLY A 88 3.52 -23.57 10.88
C GLY A 88 3.77 -23.31 9.40
N LYS A 89 2.98 -23.97 8.58
CA LYS A 89 3.00 -23.85 7.12
C LYS A 89 1.75 -23.08 6.67
N LEU A 90 1.90 -22.15 5.78
CA LEU A 90 0.77 -21.49 5.11
C LEU A 90 0.29 -22.37 3.96
N GLY A 91 -1.05 -22.41 3.75
CA GLY A 91 -1.64 -23.09 2.61
C GLY A 91 -1.50 -24.61 2.58
N SER A 92 -1.08 -25.25 3.69
CA SER A 92 -0.88 -26.73 3.78
C SER A 92 -0.05 -27.29 2.60
N ASN A 93 -0.67 -28.10 1.73
CA ASN A 93 -0.04 -28.72 0.57
C ASN A 93 -0.31 -27.99 -0.76
N GLN A 94 -0.66 -26.71 -0.72
CA GLN A 94 -0.97 -25.89 -1.88
C GLN A 94 0.24 -25.07 -2.31
N ASN A 95 0.26 -24.63 -3.57
CA ASN A 95 1.25 -23.67 -4.06
C ASN A 95 0.94 -22.28 -3.49
N VAL A 96 1.73 -21.85 -2.53
CA VAL A 96 1.59 -20.53 -1.89
C VAL A 96 2.56 -19.56 -2.53
N SER A 97 2.06 -18.45 -3.06
CA SER A 97 2.93 -17.37 -3.54
C SER A 97 3.95 -16.98 -2.47
N PRO A 98 5.23 -16.91 -2.79
CA PRO A 98 6.28 -16.54 -1.84
C PRO A 98 6.22 -15.06 -1.42
N SER A 99 5.30 -14.30 -1.99
CA SER A 99 5.00 -12.92 -1.61
C SER A 99 3.89 -12.87 -0.56
N ILE A 100 4.23 -12.47 0.67
CA ILE A 100 3.30 -12.42 1.80
C ILE A 100 3.15 -11.00 2.29
N PHE A 101 1.91 -10.58 2.54
CA PHE A 101 1.60 -9.30 3.17
C PHE A 101 1.27 -9.49 4.65
N THR A 102 2.12 -8.99 5.55
CA THR A 102 2.02 -9.35 6.97
C THR A 102 2.47 -8.24 7.91
N ASN A 103 1.93 -8.25 9.14
CA ASN A 103 2.41 -7.45 10.27
C ASN A 103 3.07 -8.33 11.37
N GLY A 104 3.38 -9.60 11.08
CA GLY A 104 3.92 -10.56 12.04
C GLY A 104 2.91 -11.14 13.04
N LYS A 105 1.64 -10.74 12.97
CA LYS A 105 0.52 -11.33 13.73
C LYS A 105 -0.51 -11.97 12.81
N ILE A 106 -0.72 -11.35 11.66
CA ILE A 106 -1.64 -11.79 10.60
C ILE A 106 -0.84 -11.86 9.32
N ALA A 107 -0.98 -12.97 8.59
CA ALA A 107 -0.45 -13.13 7.24
C ALA A 107 -1.61 -13.18 6.24
N TYR A 108 -1.49 -12.39 5.18
CA TYR A 108 -2.34 -12.46 3.98
C TYR A 108 -1.49 -13.00 2.85
N TYR A 109 -2.00 -13.96 2.11
CA TYR A 109 -1.27 -14.64 1.05
C TYR A 109 -2.21 -15.18 -0.02
N VAL A 110 -1.64 -15.55 -1.14
CA VAL A 110 -2.34 -16.13 -2.29
C VAL A 110 -1.88 -17.58 -2.46
N VAL A 111 -2.85 -18.44 -2.74
CA VAL A 111 -2.63 -19.80 -3.22
C VAL A 111 -2.98 -19.82 -4.70
N GLU A 112 -2.04 -20.24 -5.50
CA GLU A 112 -2.14 -20.32 -6.95
C GLU A 112 -2.31 -21.79 -7.36
N GLN A 113 -3.28 -22.05 -8.21
CA GLN A 113 -3.52 -23.35 -8.82
C GLN A 113 -3.48 -23.17 -10.33
N PHE A 114 -2.50 -23.80 -10.94
CA PHE A 114 -2.33 -23.81 -12.39
C PHE A 114 -2.30 -25.26 -12.84
N ASP A 115 -3.23 -25.63 -13.68
CA ASP A 115 -3.16 -26.83 -14.49
C ASP A 115 -3.56 -26.48 -15.94
N SER A 116 -3.51 -27.42 -16.85
CA SER A 116 -3.80 -27.19 -18.26
C SER A 116 -5.21 -26.66 -18.54
N THR A 117 -6.11 -26.70 -17.56
CA THR A 117 -7.53 -26.34 -17.71
C THR A 117 -8.00 -25.29 -16.72
N ILE A 118 -7.28 -25.10 -15.62
CA ILE A 118 -7.70 -24.22 -14.52
C ILE A 118 -6.56 -23.30 -14.11
N SER A 119 -6.83 -22.00 -14.19
CA SER A 119 -6.02 -20.97 -13.53
C SER A 119 -6.87 -20.34 -12.43
N LYS A 120 -6.37 -20.37 -11.19
CA LYS A 120 -7.14 -19.90 -10.03
C LYS A 120 -6.26 -19.35 -8.94
N CYS A 121 -6.53 -18.14 -8.53
CA CYS A 121 -5.95 -17.49 -7.35
C CYS A 121 -6.92 -17.50 -6.18
N THR A 122 -6.52 -18.03 -5.04
CA THR A 122 -7.31 -18.01 -3.81
C THR A 122 -6.61 -17.23 -2.72
N PHE A 123 -7.28 -16.22 -2.19
CA PHE A 123 -6.76 -15.30 -1.19
C PHE A 123 -7.12 -15.77 0.21
N TYR A 124 -6.13 -15.79 1.10
CA TYR A 124 -6.24 -16.27 2.46
C TYR A 124 -5.76 -15.27 3.50
N ARG A 125 -6.26 -15.46 4.71
CA ARG A 125 -5.80 -14.76 5.91
C ARG A 125 -5.54 -15.79 7.01
N THR A 126 -4.33 -15.80 7.57
CA THR A 126 -3.97 -16.64 8.73
C THR A 126 -3.64 -15.77 9.94
N ASN A 127 -4.24 -16.07 11.08
CA ASN A 127 -3.82 -15.52 12.36
C ASN A 127 -2.66 -16.37 12.91
N LEU A 128 -1.46 -15.80 12.95
CA LEU A 128 -0.22 -16.49 13.36
C LEU A 128 -0.12 -16.73 14.88
N GLN A 129 -1.06 -16.21 15.68
CA GLN A 129 -1.10 -16.50 17.11
C GLN A 129 -1.74 -17.86 17.41
N ASN A 130 -2.79 -18.21 16.67
CA ASN A 130 -3.57 -19.44 16.89
C ASN A 130 -3.63 -20.36 15.66
N GLY A 131 -2.96 -20.01 14.57
CA GLY A 131 -2.92 -20.80 13.33
C GLY A 131 -4.22 -20.81 12.52
N LYS A 132 -5.28 -20.11 12.98
CA LYS A 132 -6.57 -20.11 12.29
C LYS A 132 -6.47 -19.43 10.92
N THR A 133 -6.80 -20.19 9.89
CA THR A 133 -6.81 -19.75 8.49
C THR A 133 -8.25 -19.59 7.99
N ASN A 134 -8.50 -18.47 7.31
CA ASN A 134 -9.77 -18.19 6.66
C ASN A 134 -9.52 -17.91 5.16
N LYS A 135 -10.28 -18.60 4.30
CA LYS A 135 -10.40 -18.23 2.90
C LYS A 135 -11.16 -16.91 2.81
N LEU A 136 -10.68 -15.97 2.02
CA LEU A 136 -11.31 -14.67 1.80
C LEU A 136 -12.20 -14.72 0.55
N PHE A 137 -11.60 -15.00 -0.59
CA PHE A 137 -12.27 -15.16 -1.86
C PHE A 137 -11.36 -15.91 -2.84
N ALA A 138 -11.92 -16.32 -3.98
CA ALA A 138 -11.16 -16.87 -5.09
C ALA A 138 -11.50 -16.13 -6.37
N VAL A 139 -10.59 -16.21 -7.34
CA VAL A 139 -10.77 -15.71 -8.70
C VAL A 139 -10.36 -16.83 -9.63
N ASN A 140 -11.24 -17.17 -10.57
CA ASN A 140 -10.99 -18.17 -11.61
C ASN A 140 -10.51 -17.49 -12.89
N ASN A 141 -9.80 -18.20 -13.72
CA ASN A 141 -9.26 -17.75 -15.01
C ASN A 141 -8.29 -16.57 -14.89
N GLU A 142 -7.63 -16.45 -13.73
CA GLU A 142 -6.61 -15.42 -13.48
C GLU A 142 -5.33 -16.10 -13.00
N GLU A 143 -4.24 -15.81 -13.66
CA GLU A 143 -2.96 -16.48 -13.43
C GLU A 143 -2.13 -15.81 -12.34
N ASP A 144 -2.40 -14.54 -12.02
CA ASP A 144 -1.63 -13.80 -11.04
C ASP A 144 -2.53 -13.06 -10.04
N GLY A 145 -2.08 -13.02 -8.81
CA GLY A 145 -2.74 -12.29 -7.73
C GLY A 145 -1.80 -11.93 -6.61
N SER A 146 -1.83 -10.67 -6.18
CA SER A 146 -0.96 -10.19 -5.12
C SER A 146 -1.71 -9.30 -4.13
N ILE A 147 -1.41 -9.44 -2.84
CA ILE A 147 -1.96 -8.55 -1.81
C ILE A 147 -0.99 -7.39 -1.63
N VAL A 148 -1.50 -6.18 -1.87
CA VAL A 148 -0.68 -4.96 -1.92
C VAL A 148 -0.98 -3.96 -0.80
N GLY A 149 -2.06 -4.18 -0.03
CA GLY A 149 -2.38 -3.29 1.08
C GLY A 149 -3.51 -3.78 1.98
N VAL A 150 -3.49 -3.29 3.22
CA VAL A 150 -4.57 -3.47 4.20
C VAL A 150 -4.82 -2.14 4.90
N TYR A 151 -6.07 -1.68 4.88
CA TYR A 151 -6.48 -0.45 5.55
C TYR A 151 -7.83 -0.63 6.23
N GLY A 152 -7.84 -0.58 7.56
CA GLY A 152 -9.03 -0.89 8.36
C GLY A 152 -9.54 -2.31 8.08
N ASN A 153 -10.80 -2.43 7.65
CA ASN A 153 -11.42 -3.71 7.28
C ASN A 153 -11.35 -4.02 5.78
N LYS A 154 -10.43 -3.40 5.05
CA LYS A 154 -10.29 -3.56 3.61
C LYS A 154 -8.92 -4.14 3.27
N ILE A 155 -8.92 -5.09 2.35
CA ILE A 155 -7.73 -5.65 1.73
C ILE A 155 -7.69 -5.17 0.29
N TYR A 156 -6.52 -4.78 -0.18
CA TYR A 156 -6.30 -4.38 -1.56
C TYR A 156 -5.40 -5.40 -2.23
N CYS A 157 -5.77 -5.82 -3.43
CA CYS A 157 -5.04 -6.81 -4.20
C CYS A 157 -5.03 -6.44 -5.69
N THR A 158 -3.94 -6.75 -6.35
CA THR A 158 -3.87 -6.79 -7.81
C THR A 158 -4.26 -8.17 -8.27
N ILE A 159 -4.99 -8.26 -9.38
CA ILE A 159 -5.46 -9.51 -9.99
C ILE A 159 -5.39 -9.36 -11.50
N GLY A 160 -4.88 -10.39 -12.17
CA GLY A 160 -4.73 -10.47 -13.61
C GLY A 160 -3.29 -10.31 -14.06
N ILE A 161 -3.01 -10.77 -15.28
CA ILE A 161 -1.72 -10.66 -15.94
C ILE A 161 -1.46 -9.18 -16.28
N ASP A 162 -0.22 -8.79 -16.34
CA ASP A 162 0.25 -7.42 -16.57
C ASP A 162 -0.25 -6.80 -17.89
N PRO A 163 -1.02 -5.69 -17.86
CA PRO A 163 -1.50 -4.99 -16.67
C PRO A 163 -2.76 -5.61 -16.06
N GLY A 164 -2.72 -5.92 -14.77
CA GLY A 164 -3.87 -6.40 -14.01
C GLY A 164 -4.80 -5.29 -13.52
N ASN A 165 -5.67 -5.62 -12.57
CA ASN A 165 -6.60 -4.67 -11.97
C ASN A 165 -6.42 -4.62 -10.44
N LEU A 166 -6.58 -3.44 -9.85
CA LEU A 166 -6.62 -3.27 -8.40
C LEU A 166 -8.05 -3.48 -7.89
N TYR A 167 -8.20 -4.34 -6.91
CA TYR A 167 -9.45 -4.64 -6.22
C TYR A 167 -9.36 -4.28 -4.75
N CYS A 168 -10.51 -3.91 -4.18
CA CYS A 168 -10.73 -3.78 -2.75
C CYS A 168 -11.70 -4.87 -2.30
N TYR A 169 -11.30 -5.67 -1.32
CA TYR A 169 -12.16 -6.65 -0.63
C TYR A 169 -12.47 -6.15 0.77
N ASN A 170 -13.75 -6.04 1.10
CA ASN A 170 -14.20 -5.62 2.42
C ASN A 170 -14.46 -6.85 3.31
N LEU A 171 -13.69 -6.99 4.38
CA LEU A 171 -13.75 -8.12 5.31
C LEU A 171 -15.07 -8.25 6.08
N LYS A 172 -15.79 -7.14 6.31
CA LYS A 172 -17.05 -7.18 7.06
C LYS A 172 -18.20 -7.69 6.22
N ILE A 173 -18.33 -7.17 5.00
CA ILE A 173 -19.45 -7.50 4.09
C ILE A 173 -19.07 -8.57 3.07
N GLN A 174 -17.81 -9.03 3.09
CA GLN A 174 -17.26 -10.08 2.21
C GLN A 174 -17.49 -9.81 0.71
N LYS A 175 -17.42 -8.54 0.28
CA LYS A 175 -17.60 -8.13 -1.12
C LYS A 175 -16.32 -7.57 -1.71
N LYS A 176 -16.04 -7.98 -2.95
CA LYS A 176 -14.93 -7.50 -3.79
C LYS A 176 -15.44 -6.44 -4.76
N LYS A 177 -14.68 -5.36 -4.95
CA LYS A 177 -14.96 -4.29 -5.91
C LYS A 177 -13.67 -3.91 -6.64
N LYS A 178 -13.71 -3.79 -7.97
CA LYS A 178 -12.64 -3.20 -8.75
C LYS A 178 -12.55 -1.69 -8.43
N VAL A 179 -11.36 -1.20 -8.14
CA VAL A 179 -11.12 0.21 -7.77
C VAL A 179 -10.22 0.94 -8.76
N MET A 180 -9.43 0.19 -9.54
CA MET A 180 -8.58 0.76 -10.60
C MET A 180 -8.25 -0.33 -11.64
N ALA A 181 -8.29 0.03 -12.92
CA ALA A 181 -7.82 -0.80 -14.02
C ALA A 181 -6.35 -0.50 -14.35
N ASP A 182 -5.73 -1.36 -15.15
CA ASP A 182 -4.41 -1.18 -15.75
C ASP A 182 -3.32 -0.89 -14.71
N VAL A 183 -3.19 -1.77 -13.72
CA VAL A 183 -2.22 -1.69 -12.63
C VAL A 183 -1.20 -2.81 -12.79
N THR A 184 0.04 -2.46 -13.11
CA THR A 184 1.17 -3.38 -13.16
C THR A 184 1.69 -3.68 -11.75
N THR A 185 1.93 -2.63 -10.97
CA THR A 185 2.37 -2.77 -9.57
C THR A 185 1.63 -1.81 -8.66
N ALA A 186 1.50 -2.18 -7.39
CA ALA A 186 0.97 -1.29 -6.37
C ALA A 186 1.78 -1.44 -5.07
N VAL A 187 2.15 -0.30 -4.48
CA VAL A 187 2.91 -0.24 -3.23
C VAL A 187 2.15 0.59 -2.21
N MET A 188 2.00 0.04 -1.01
CA MET A 188 1.35 0.75 0.09
C MET A 188 2.33 1.70 0.79
N SER A 189 1.90 2.96 0.98
CA SER A 189 2.57 3.94 1.83
C SER A 189 1.53 4.69 2.66
N GLY A 190 1.49 4.41 3.95
CA GLY A 190 0.48 4.94 4.87
C GLY A 190 -0.96 4.62 4.41
N LYS A 191 -1.77 5.63 4.19
CA LYS A 191 -3.13 5.52 3.67
C LYS A 191 -3.22 5.49 2.13
N TYR A 192 -2.11 5.46 1.43
CA TYR A 192 -2.06 5.51 -0.02
C TYR A 192 -1.58 4.19 -0.61
N LEU A 193 -2.13 3.83 -1.77
CA LEU A 193 -1.56 2.86 -2.71
C LEU A 193 -1.02 3.64 -3.90
N VAL A 194 0.27 3.55 -4.11
CA VAL A 194 0.93 4.09 -5.31
C VAL A 194 0.88 3.01 -6.37
N CYS A 195 0.10 3.25 -7.40
CA CYS A 195 -0.16 2.31 -8.47
C CYS A 195 0.59 2.76 -9.73
N HIS A 196 1.36 1.87 -10.26
CA HIS A 196 2.08 2.03 -11.49
C HIS A 196 1.30 1.29 -12.59
N GLY A 197 1.07 1.93 -13.69
CA GLY A 197 0.34 1.38 -14.82
C GLY A 197 1.15 1.50 -16.10
N TYR A 198 0.93 0.57 -16.99
CA TYR A 198 1.57 0.45 -18.28
C TYR A 198 0.59 0.89 -19.37
N GLU A 199 1.04 1.65 -20.35
CA GLU A 199 0.25 2.06 -21.51
C GLU A 199 0.94 1.63 -22.82
N GLY A 200 1.36 0.37 -22.92
CA GLY A 200 2.05 -0.20 -24.10
C GLY A 200 3.57 0.04 -24.12
N ASP A 201 4.33 -0.81 -24.85
CA ASP A 201 5.78 -0.69 -25.02
C ASP A 201 6.10 0.09 -26.31
N PRO A 202 7.01 1.08 -26.30
CA PRO A 202 7.84 1.63 -25.22
C PRO A 202 7.24 2.88 -24.56
N SER A 203 6.01 2.84 -24.12
CA SER A 203 5.32 4.02 -23.59
C SER A 203 5.75 4.41 -22.19
N PRO A 204 5.84 5.71 -21.89
CA PRO A 204 6.06 6.20 -20.55
C PRO A 204 4.93 5.76 -19.63
N GLN A 205 5.33 5.32 -18.45
CA GLN A 205 4.43 4.73 -17.47
C GLN A 205 3.68 5.80 -16.68
N LYS A 206 2.55 5.42 -16.09
CA LYS A 206 1.65 6.31 -15.38
C LYS A 206 1.67 6.01 -13.89
N ILE A 207 1.83 7.06 -13.07
CA ILE A 207 1.64 6.93 -11.61
C ILE A 207 0.26 7.44 -11.24
N ARG A 208 -0.50 6.58 -10.59
CA ARG A 208 -1.78 6.91 -9.95
C ARG A 208 -1.69 6.60 -8.47
N VAL A 209 -2.29 7.43 -7.64
CA VAL A 209 -2.36 7.20 -6.20
C VAL A 209 -3.81 7.01 -5.79
N TYR A 210 -4.08 5.90 -5.13
CA TYR A 210 -5.38 5.61 -4.54
C TYR A 210 -5.34 5.87 -3.03
N ASN A 211 -6.18 6.76 -2.55
CA ASN A 211 -6.32 7.04 -1.13
C ASN A 211 -7.35 6.09 -0.52
N MET A 212 -6.87 5.12 0.26
CA MET A 212 -7.68 4.06 0.89
C MET A 212 -8.67 4.59 1.94
N LYS A 213 -8.41 5.78 2.52
CA LYS A 213 -9.28 6.40 3.53
C LYS A 213 -10.58 6.94 2.90
N ASN A 214 -10.48 7.66 1.80
CA ASN A 214 -11.61 8.31 1.13
C ASN A 214 -12.04 7.64 -0.18
N ASN A 215 -11.36 6.55 -0.58
CA ASN A 215 -11.61 5.78 -1.82
C ASN A 215 -11.49 6.61 -3.11
N LYS A 216 -10.60 7.60 -3.14
CA LYS A 216 -10.37 8.45 -4.31
C LYS A 216 -9.04 8.11 -4.96
N ALA A 217 -9.04 8.05 -6.30
CA ALA A 217 -7.84 7.93 -7.11
C ALA A 217 -7.44 9.28 -7.71
N LYS A 218 -6.14 9.49 -7.89
CA LYS A 218 -5.58 10.66 -8.57
C LYS A 218 -4.38 10.22 -9.41
N THR A 219 -4.29 10.71 -10.64
CA THR A 219 -3.08 10.59 -11.44
C THR A 219 -2.08 11.68 -11.02
N LEU A 220 -0.88 11.28 -10.63
CA LEU A 220 0.20 12.20 -10.28
C LEU A 220 1.05 12.58 -11.48
N ALA A 221 1.36 11.60 -12.31
CA ALA A 221 2.13 11.79 -13.54
C ALA A 221 1.67 10.79 -14.61
N LYS A 222 1.71 11.21 -15.88
CA LYS A 222 1.27 10.40 -17.02
C LYS A 222 2.43 9.79 -17.80
N GLN A 223 3.61 10.35 -17.68
CA GLN A 223 4.79 9.92 -18.41
C GLN A 223 5.99 9.92 -17.48
N ILE A 224 6.28 8.76 -16.91
CA ILE A 224 7.43 8.59 -16.01
C ILE A 224 8.29 7.43 -16.47
N ILE A 225 9.56 7.49 -16.10
CA ILE A 225 10.53 6.42 -16.37
C ILE A 225 10.82 5.63 -15.11
N ALA A 226 10.92 6.30 -13.97
CA ALA A 226 11.19 5.68 -12.68
C ALA A 226 10.57 6.49 -11.55
N TYR A 227 10.34 5.85 -10.42
CA TYR A 227 9.90 6.53 -9.21
C TYR A 227 10.48 5.90 -7.94
N HIS A 228 10.51 6.67 -6.87
CA HIS A 228 10.87 6.24 -5.52
C HIS A 228 9.92 6.86 -4.50
N ILE A 229 9.49 6.07 -3.52
CA ILE A 229 8.62 6.52 -2.42
C ILE A 229 9.44 6.62 -1.14
N ASN A 230 9.38 7.79 -0.49
CA ASN A 230 9.97 8.00 0.82
C ASN A 230 8.95 8.66 1.76
N GLY A 231 8.40 7.87 2.68
CA GLY A 231 7.32 8.29 3.58
C GLY A 231 6.09 8.78 2.82
N ASN A 232 5.71 10.03 3.02
CA ASN A 232 4.56 10.67 2.35
C ASN A 232 4.94 11.38 1.04
N LYS A 233 6.18 11.26 0.60
CA LYS A 233 6.68 11.87 -0.64
C LYS A 233 6.97 10.83 -1.70
N ILE A 234 6.79 11.25 -2.94
CA ILE A 234 7.19 10.50 -4.12
C ILE A 234 8.11 11.35 -4.98
N TYR A 235 9.19 10.73 -5.42
CA TYR A 235 10.17 11.28 -6.35
C TYR A 235 10.02 10.52 -7.66
N TYR A 236 9.96 11.21 -8.78
CA TYR A 236 9.84 10.55 -10.07
C TYR A 236 10.53 11.30 -11.20
N ALA A 237 10.99 10.55 -12.18
CA ALA A 237 11.55 11.07 -13.41
C ALA A 237 10.43 11.25 -14.43
N GLU A 238 9.97 12.48 -14.63
CA GLU A 238 8.93 12.85 -15.59
C GLU A 238 9.59 13.04 -16.95
N TYR A 239 9.15 12.26 -17.93
CA TYR A 239 9.68 12.27 -19.29
C TYR A 239 9.40 13.60 -19.99
N ILE A 240 10.38 14.13 -20.71
CA ILE A 240 10.26 15.31 -21.57
C ILE A 240 10.35 14.83 -23.01
N LYS A 241 9.45 15.28 -23.85
CA LYS A 241 9.31 14.91 -25.27
C LYS A 241 10.53 15.19 -26.14
N ASN A 242 11.72 14.74 -25.84
CA ASN A 242 12.84 14.77 -26.75
C ASN A 242 13.62 13.48 -26.59
N TYR A 243 13.23 12.54 -27.38
CA TYR A 243 13.70 11.18 -27.40
C TYR A 243 14.67 11.01 -28.57
N ASN A 244 15.90 10.68 -28.31
CA ASN A 244 16.78 10.14 -29.33
C ASN A 244 16.47 8.65 -29.46
N LYS A 245 15.97 8.23 -30.65
CA LYS A 245 15.78 6.82 -30.95
C LYS A 245 17.12 6.10 -30.70
N ALA A 246 17.08 5.13 -29.79
CA ALA A 246 18.17 4.18 -29.73
C ALA A 246 18.14 3.33 -30.97
N ASP A 247 19.32 2.99 -31.50
CA ASP A 247 19.46 2.03 -32.55
C ASP A 247 18.92 0.67 -32.10
N PHE A 248 18.41 -0.10 -33.05
CA PHE A 248 17.72 -1.37 -32.88
C PHE A 248 18.60 -2.50 -32.32
N ASP A 249 19.83 -2.23 -31.94
CA ASP A 249 20.83 -3.18 -31.47
C ASP A 249 20.85 -3.44 -29.96
N GLY A 250 19.82 -2.94 -29.24
CA GLY A 250 19.70 -3.12 -27.79
C GLY A 250 20.54 -2.17 -26.93
N SER A 251 21.14 -1.15 -27.53
CA SER A 251 21.85 -0.13 -26.77
C SER A 251 20.91 0.80 -26.05
N TYR A 252 21.37 1.27 -24.90
CA TYR A 252 20.64 2.03 -23.90
C TYR A 252 19.90 3.25 -24.45
N ILE A 253 18.60 3.34 -24.14
CA ILE A 253 17.79 4.50 -24.48
C ILE A 253 18.13 5.64 -23.53
N ASP A 254 18.56 6.78 -24.07
CA ASP A 254 18.78 7.99 -23.28
C ASP A 254 17.49 8.79 -23.18
N TYR A 255 17.06 9.09 -21.96
CA TYR A 255 15.90 9.90 -21.69
C TYR A 255 16.28 11.27 -21.13
N TYR A 256 15.60 12.31 -21.58
CA TYR A 256 15.62 13.60 -20.90
C TYR A 256 14.41 13.71 -19.98
N CYS A 257 14.65 13.95 -18.70
CA CYS A 257 13.63 13.97 -17.68
C CYS A 257 13.73 15.19 -16.77
N ASN A 258 12.60 15.60 -16.23
CA ASN A 258 12.59 16.41 -15.03
C ASN A 258 12.53 15.46 -13.81
N ILE A 259 13.37 15.72 -12.81
CA ILE A 259 13.23 15.06 -11.51
C ILE A 259 12.25 15.88 -10.68
N VAL A 260 11.17 15.25 -10.30
CA VAL A 260 10.04 15.88 -9.61
C VAL A 260 9.85 15.25 -8.25
N CYS A 261 9.52 16.05 -7.24
CA CYS A 261 9.05 15.61 -5.93
C CYS A 261 7.65 16.13 -5.69
N SER A 262 6.78 15.32 -5.11
CA SER A 262 5.47 15.76 -4.60
C SER A 262 5.06 14.94 -3.37
N ASN A 263 4.07 15.44 -2.64
CA ASN A 263 3.37 14.60 -1.68
C ASN A 263 2.54 13.54 -2.41
N LEU A 264 2.23 12.42 -1.74
CA LEU A 264 1.42 11.33 -2.32
C LEU A 264 -0.03 11.76 -2.65
N ASP A 265 -0.54 12.83 -2.08
CA ASP A 265 -1.83 13.44 -2.48
C ASP A 265 -1.71 14.37 -3.69
N GLY A 266 -0.49 14.55 -4.21
CA GLY A 266 -0.19 15.42 -5.35
C GLY A 266 -0.11 16.89 -5.02
N THR A 267 -0.04 17.25 -3.74
CA THR A 267 0.28 18.61 -3.29
C THR A 267 1.79 18.81 -3.27
N ASP A 268 2.21 20.06 -3.15
CA ASP A 268 3.64 20.44 -3.00
C ASP A 268 4.56 19.89 -4.11
N LYS A 269 4.04 19.86 -5.35
CA LYS A 269 4.80 19.41 -6.53
C LYS A 269 5.91 20.41 -6.84
N LYS A 270 7.16 19.93 -6.86
CA LYS A 270 8.35 20.73 -7.16
C LYS A 270 9.23 20.02 -8.17
N ILE A 271 9.76 20.76 -9.14
CA ILE A 271 10.81 20.26 -10.03
C ILE A 271 12.15 20.51 -9.33
N LEU A 272 12.82 19.42 -8.98
CA LEU A 272 14.12 19.46 -8.33
C LEU A 272 15.25 19.67 -9.34
N MET A 273 15.15 19.02 -10.50
CA MET A 273 16.13 19.14 -11.59
C MET A 273 15.41 19.14 -12.93
N LYS A 274 15.83 20.01 -13.85
CA LYS A 274 15.29 20.10 -15.22
C LYS A 274 16.24 19.46 -16.23
N ASN A 275 15.68 18.90 -17.31
CA ASN A 275 16.40 18.41 -18.49
C ASN A 275 17.61 17.51 -18.14
N ARG A 276 17.43 16.57 -17.24
CA ARG A 276 18.49 15.61 -16.91
C ARG A 276 18.48 14.46 -17.89
N ARG A 277 19.65 14.19 -18.46
CA ARG A 277 19.88 13.00 -19.28
C ARG A 277 20.05 11.80 -18.35
N ILE A 278 19.23 10.79 -18.55
CA ILE A 278 19.25 9.56 -17.79
C ILE A 278 19.55 8.43 -18.77
N LYS A 279 20.64 7.69 -18.50
CA LYS A 279 21.06 6.54 -19.29
C LYS A 279 20.57 5.25 -18.65
N GLY A 280 19.92 4.40 -19.45
CA GLY A 280 19.52 3.06 -19.01
C GLY A 280 18.34 2.99 -18.03
N GLN A 281 18.07 1.81 -17.51
CA GLN A 281 17.08 1.60 -16.46
C GLN A 281 17.55 2.25 -15.15
N ILE A 282 16.70 3.08 -14.57
CA ILE A 282 16.96 3.67 -13.27
C ILE A 282 16.38 2.76 -12.21
N ASP A 283 17.20 1.94 -11.61
CA ASP A 283 16.78 1.09 -10.50
C ASP A 283 16.57 1.86 -9.19
N LYS A 284 17.16 3.07 -9.06
CA LYS A 284 17.01 3.89 -7.84
C LYS A 284 17.21 5.37 -8.15
N ILE A 285 16.21 6.20 -7.83
CA ILE A 285 16.41 7.61 -7.58
C ILE A 285 16.79 7.73 -6.10
N THR A 286 18.09 7.80 -5.82
CA THR A 286 18.56 8.07 -4.46
C THR A 286 18.47 9.57 -4.20
N SER A 287 17.79 9.98 -3.14
CA SER A 287 17.91 11.33 -2.57
C SER A 287 19.28 11.43 -1.92
N SER A 288 20.21 12.15 -2.55
CA SER A 288 21.39 12.69 -1.88
C SER A 288 21.01 13.89 -1.06
#